data_fb3420569b22684ec30fd704e3ca71d8
#
_entry.id   fb3420569b22684ec30fd704e3ca71d8
#
_cell.length_a   1.000
_cell.length_b   1.000
_cell.length_c   1.000
_cell.angle_alpha   90.00
_cell.angle_beta   90.00
_cell.angle_gamma   90.00
#
_symmetry.space_group_name_H-M   'P 1'
#
loop_
_entity.id
_entity.type
_entity.pdbx_description
1 polymer ?
#
loop_
_entity_poly.entity_id
_entity_poly.type
_entity_poly.pdbx_seq_one_letter_code
_entity_poly.pdbx_strand_id
1 'polypeptide(L)'
;RKDLDFWEEALALRRLIDTYHISQEEAARRIGKSQSAVANKLRLLKLAPEVLTLLREHGASERHARALLRLEDPAQQLQAAQRIVERSLTVAQTEAMVDALLTKLSSTGRKHPTFIVKDVRLFLNTITRSLDLMRSAGVDAQCRRQDTEDEILLTIHIPRRAN
;
A
#
# COMPACT_ATOMS: atom_id res chain seq x y z
N ARG A 1 -14.01 -9.47 35.86
CA ARG A 1 -13.78 -9.97 34.48
C ARG A 1 -12.66 -9.12 33.89
N LYS A 2 -11.48 -9.72 33.73
CA LYS A 2 -10.45 -9.10 32.90
C LYS A 2 -10.94 -9.28 31.45
N ASP A 3 -11.36 -8.19 30.83
CA ASP A 3 -11.65 -8.23 29.40
C ASP A 3 -10.37 -8.66 28.66
N LEU A 4 -10.51 -9.62 27.74
CA LEU A 4 -9.41 -10.08 26.90
C LEU A 4 -8.84 -8.88 26.14
N ASP A 5 -7.54 -8.73 26.11
CA ASP A 5 -6.93 -7.73 25.24
C ASP A 5 -7.04 -8.14 23.76
N PHE A 6 -6.74 -7.21 22.86
CA PHE A 6 -6.90 -7.44 21.42
C PHE A 6 -6.05 -8.61 20.89
N TRP A 7 -4.94 -8.92 21.57
CA TRP A 7 -4.07 -10.04 21.25
C TRP A 7 -4.65 -11.37 21.71
N GLU A 8 -5.12 -11.40 22.96
CA GLU A 8 -5.77 -12.58 23.53
C GLU A 8 -7.02 -12.96 22.73
N GLU A 9 -7.80 -11.96 22.30
CA GLU A 9 -8.94 -12.19 21.41
C GLU A 9 -8.50 -12.80 20.06
N ALA A 10 -7.41 -12.28 19.47
CA ALA A 10 -6.90 -12.81 18.21
C ALA A 10 -6.43 -14.26 18.34
N LEU A 11 -5.73 -14.59 19.43
CA LEU A 11 -5.31 -15.96 19.74
C LEU A 11 -6.50 -16.89 19.99
N ALA A 12 -7.50 -16.44 20.74
CA ALA A 12 -8.71 -17.22 21.00
C ALA A 12 -9.46 -17.54 19.69
N LEU A 13 -9.59 -16.54 18.81
CA LEU A 13 -10.19 -16.74 17.48
C LEU A 13 -9.39 -17.74 16.63
N ARG A 14 -8.07 -17.64 16.63
CA ARG A 14 -7.22 -18.57 15.91
C ARG A 14 -7.41 -20.00 16.42
N ARG A 15 -7.35 -20.19 17.75
CA ARG A 15 -7.61 -21.49 18.38
C ARG A 15 -9.00 -22.04 18.05
N LEU A 16 -10.02 -21.19 18.09
CA LEU A 16 -11.39 -21.59 17.72
C LEU A 16 -11.45 -22.14 16.29
N ILE A 17 -10.87 -21.44 15.34
CA ILE A 17 -10.84 -21.83 13.93
C ILE A 17 -10.06 -23.14 13.75
N ASP A 18 -8.87 -23.24 14.35
CA ASP A 18 -7.98 -24.39 14.20
C ASP A 18 -8.56 -25.64 14.88
N THR A 19 -9.14 -25.50 16.09
CA THR A 19 -9.71 -26.62 16.86
C THR A 19 -10.95 -27.21 16.20
N TYR A 20 -11.82 -26.35 15.68
CA TYR A 20 -13.10 -26.80 15.09
C TYR A 20 -13.05 -26.92 13.57
N HIS A 21 -11.88 -26.63 12.95
CA HIS A 21 -11.70 -26.65 11.49
C HIS A 21 -12.78 -25.86 10.72
N ILE A 22 -13.20 -24.72 11.29
CA ILE A 22 -14.25 -23.89 10.72
C ILE A 22 -13.65 -22.74 9.89
N SER A 23 -14.45 -22.19 8.97
CA SER A 23 -14.04 -20.99 8.22
C SER A 23 -14.07 -19.73 9.09
N GLN A 24 -13.38 -18.65 8.66
CA GLN A 24 -13.47 -17.36 9.32
C GLN A 24 -14.89 -16.78 9.31
N GLU A 25 -15.66 -17.08 8.28
CA GLU A 25 -17.06 -16.68 8.17
C GLU A 25 -17.93 -17.37 9.23
N GLU A 26 -17.75 -18.69 9.38
CA GLU A 26 -18.45 -19.46 10.41
C GLU A 26 -18.06 -19.02 11.81
N ALA A 27 -16.77 -18.76 12.06
CA ALA A 27 -16.29 -18.21 13.33
C ALA A 27 -16.93 -16.86 13.62
N ALA A 28 -17.00 -15.96 12.62
CA ALA A 28 -17.64 -14.66 12.74
C ALA A 28 -19.12 -14.76 13.11
N ARG A 29 -19.85 -15.67 12.45
CA ARG A 29 -21.26 -15.93 12.75
C ARG A 29 -21.46 -16.41 14.20
N ARG A 30 -20.62 -17.33 14.68
CA ARG A 30 -20.72 -17.88 16.05
C ARG A 30 -20.46 -16.84 17.13
N ILE A 31 -19.59 -15.87 16.87
CA ILE A 31 -19.27 -14.81 17.85
C ILE A 31 -20.06 -13.51 17.64
N GLY A 32 -20.99 -13.50 16.66
CA GLY A 32 -21.82 -12.32 16.39
C GLY A 32 -21.02 -11.12 15.82
N LYS A 33 -19.95 -11.39 15.04
CA LYS A 33 -19.13 -10.36 14.39
C LYS A 33 -19.15 -10.52 12.87
N SER A 34 -18.68 -9.51 12.14
CA SER A 34 -18.50 -9.62 10.70
C SER A 34 -17.25 -10.46 10.37
N GLN A 35 -17.24 -11.14 9.23
CA GLN A 35 -16.07 -11.87 8.73
C GLN A 35 -14.85 -10.95 8.59
N SER A 36 -15.06 -9.70 8.15
CA SER A 36 -13.97 -8.71 8.06
C SER A 36 -13.38 -8.34 9.42
N ALA A 37 -14.19 -8.28 10.49
CA ALA A 37 -13.70 -8.05 11.84
C ALA A 37 -12.82 -9.22 12.33
N VAL A 38 -13.24 -10.46 12.09
CA VAL A 38 -12.45 -11.66 12.40
C VAL A 38 -11.16 -11.68 11.61
N ALA A 39 -11.20 -11.43 10.30
CA ALA A 39 -10.02 -11.38 9.44
C ALA A 39 -9.01 -10.30 9.91
N ASN A 40 -9.49 -9.10 10.25
CA ASN A 40 -8.64 -8.02 10.77
C ASN A 40 -8.00 -8.41 12.11
N LYS A 41 -8.75 -9.05 13.00
CA LYS A 41 -8.22 -9.53 14.28
C LYS A 41 -7.12 -10.57 14.08
N LEU A 42 -7.35 -11.56 13.22
CA LEU A 42 -6.36 -12.61 12.90
C LEU A 42 -5.10 -12.05 12.23
N ARG A 43 -5.22 -10.98 11.46
CA ARG A 43 -4.05 -10.33 10.84
C ARG A 43 -3.06 -9.79 11.86
N LEU A 44 -3.51 -9.42 13.07
CA LEU A 44 -2.62 -8.94 14.13
C LEU A 44 -1.58 -9.99 14.53
N LEU A 45 -1.90 -11.28 14.38
CA LEU A 45 -0.98 -12.39 14.65
C LEU A 45 0.21 -12.46 13.67
N LYS A 46 0.22 -11.63 12.63
CA LYS A 46 1.36 -11.49 11.70
C LYS A 46 2.44 -10.53 12.20
N LEU A 47 2.12 -9.70 13.20
CA LEU A 47 3.12 -8.85 13.84
C LEU A 47 4.09 -9.69 14.67
N ALA A 48 5.35 -9.24 14.73
CA ALA A 48 6.33 -9.88 15.59
C ALA A 48 5.89 -9.85 17.06
N PRO A 49 6.15 -10.93 17.84
CA PRO A 49 5.72 -11.00 19.23
C PRO A 49 6.22 -9.82 20.09
N GLU A 50 7.42 -9.33 19.82
CA GLU A 50 8.03 -8.18 20.51
C GLU A 50 7.23 -6.90 20.29
N VAL A 51 6.74 -6.68 19.07
CA VAL A 51 5.90 -5.53 18.71
C VAL A 51 4.59 -5.56 19.49
N LEU A 52 3.96 -6.73 19.54
CA LEU A 52 2.70 -6.92 20.23
C LEU A 52 2.83 -6.75 21.74
N THR A 53 3.89 -7.32 22.32
CA THR A 53 4.20 -7.18 23.75
C THR A 53 4.39 -5.70 24.11
N LEU A 54 5.21 -4.99 23.33
CA LEU A 54 5.48 -3.57 23.55
C LEU A 54 4.22 -2.71 23.51
N LEU A 55 3.35 -2.94 22.50
CA LEU A 55 2.09 -2.19 22.37
C LEU A 55 1.12 -2.48 23.51
N ARG A 56 1.04 -3.73 23.97
CA ARG A 56 0.17 -4.14 25.08
C ARG A 56 0.58 -3.52 26.41
N GLU A 57 1.87 -3.62 26.75
CA GLU A 57 2.42 -3.11 28.01
C GLU A 57 2.20 -1.61 28.16
N HIS A 58 2.13 -0.87 27.05
CA HIS A 58 1.93 0.57 27.05
C HIS A 58 0.52 1.02 26.69
N GLY A 59 -0.45 0.09 26.69
CA GLY A 59 -1.87 0.41 26.51
C GLY A 59 -2.24 0.89 25.10
N ALA A 60 -1.43 0.57 24.10
CA ALA A 60 -1.77 0.88 22.71
C ALA A 60 -2.97 0.05 22.24
N SER A 61 -3.84 0.64 21.43
CA SER A 61 -5.04 -0.01 20.94
C SER A 61 -4.76 -0.92 19.73
N GLU A 62 -5.70 -1.82 19.42
CA GLU A 62 -5.71 -2.63 18.20
C GLU A 62 -5.46 -1.81 16.93
N ARG A 63 -5.96 -0.55 16.87
CA ARG A 63 -5.78 0.31 15.71
C ARG A 63 -4.32 0.69 15.48
N HIS A 64 -3.53 0.90 16.54
CA HIS A 64 -2.09 1.12 16.44
C HIS A 64 -1.39 -0.12 15.86
N ALA A 65 -1.69 -1.30 16.40
CA ALA A 65 -1.16 -2.56 15.90
C ALA A 65 -1.50 -2.80 14.42
N ARG A 66 -2.75 -2.50 14.03
CA ARG A 66 -3.20 -2.65 12.65
C ARG A 66 -2.49 -1.70 11.67
N ALA A 67 -2.18 -0.48 12.09
CA ALA A 67 -1.42 0.45 11.26
C ALA A 67 -0.01 -0.10 10.95
N LEU A 68 0.64 -0.75 11.93
CA LEU A 68 1.98 -1.34 11.75
C LEU A 68 2.03 -2.52 10.78
N LEU A 69 0.91 -3.23 10.58
CA LEU A 69 0.82 -4.32 9.58
C LEU A 69 1.08 -3.88 8.14
N ARG A 70 1.06 -2.58 7.87
CA ARG A 70 1.37 -2.02 6.55
C ARG A 70 2.86 -1.96 6.26
N LEU A 71 3.70 -2.07 7.29
CA LEU A 71 5.15 -2.21 7.18
C LEU A 71 5.48 -3.69 7.00
N GLU A 72 6.24 -4.02 5.96
CA GLU A 72 6.58 -5.42 5.65
C GLU A 72 7.78 -5.92 6.48
N ASP A 73 8.70 -5.02 6.83
CA ASP A 73 9.90 -5.33 7.57
C ASP A 73 9.65 -5.36 9.09
N PRO A 74 9.87 -6.49 9.78
CA PRO A 74 9.72 -6.61 11.23
C PRO A 74 10.56 -5.61 12.03
N ALA A 75 11.76 -5.26 11.55
CA ALA A 75 12.61 -4.27 12.21
C ALA A 75 11.99 -2.87 12.18
N GLN A 76 11.36 -2.51 11.05
CA GLN A 76 10.63 -1.24 10.94
C GLN A 76 9.36 -1.24 11.78
N GLN A 77 8.65 -2.37 11.87
CA GLN A 77 7.50 -2.51 12.74
C GLN A 77 7.88 -2.25 14.21
N LEU A 78 9.01 -2.83 14.65
CA LEU A 78 9.51 -2.65 16.01
C LEU A 78 9.93 -1.19 16.28
N GLN A 79 10.68 -0.57 15.38
CA GLN A 79 11.05 0.84 15.50
C GLN A 79 9.82 1.76 15.54
N ALA A 80 8.82 1.49 14.71
CA ALA A 80 7.59 2.25 14.71
C ALA A 80 6.80 2.05 16.00
N ALA A 81 6.73 0.83 16.54
CA ALA A 81 6.10 0.54 17.82
C ALA A 81 6.80 1.28 18.97
N GLN A 82 8.14 1.31 19.01
CA GLN A 82 8.91 2.08 19.98
C GLN A 82 8.54 3.58 19.94
N ARG A 83 8.47 4.16 18.72
CA ARG A 83 8.06 5.57 18.57
C ARG A 83 6.65 5.86 19.02
N ILE A 84 5.71 4.92 18.80
CA ILE A 84 4.32 5.03 19.28
C ILE A 84 4.32 5.16 20.80
N VAL A 85 5.08 4.31 21.48
CA VAL A 85 5.17 4.27 22.94
C VAL A 85 5.89 5.49 23.48
N GLU A 86 7.10 5.79 23.00
CA GLU A 86 7.93 6.91 23.47
C GLU A 86 7.23 8.26 23.35
N ARG A 87 6.45 8.44 22.28
CA ARG A 87 5.76 9.71 22.00
C ARG A 87 4.28 9.69 22.33
N SER A 88 3.78 8.60 22.88
CA SER A 88 2.35 8.41 23.17
C SER A 88 1.47 8.82 22.00
N LEU A 89 1.81 8.34 20.78
CA LEU A 89 1.13 8.74 19.56
C LEU A 89 -0.33 8.29 19.58
N THR A 90 -1.20 9.15 19.10
CA THR A 90 -2.59 8.80 18.79
C THR A 90 -2.66 7.90 17.56
N VAL A 91 -3.81 7.26 17.33
CA VAL A 91 -4.03 6.42 16.13
C VAL A 91 -3.77 7.21 14.84
N ALA A 92 -4.29 8.45 14.73
CA ALA A 92 -4.10 9.29 13.56
C ALA A 92 -2.62 9.65 13.33
N GLN A 93 -1.89 9.96 14.39
CA GLN A 93 -0.45 10.24 14.31
C GLN A 93 0.35 9.00 13.93
N THR A 94 -0.06 7.82 14.40
CA THR A 94 0.54 6.54 14.04
C THR A 94 0.32 6.24 12.56
N GLU A 95 -0.89 6.42 12.04
CA GLU A 95 -1.21 6.24 10.63
C GLU A 95 -0.39 7.19 9.75
N ALA A 96 -0.32 8.48 10.11
CA ALA A 96 0.50 9.48 9.41
C ALA A 96 2.00 9.13 9.43
N MET A 97 2.51 8.64 10.56
CA MET A 97 3.90 8.19 10.67
C MET A 97 4.18 6.99 9.76
N VAL A 98 3.28 5.99 9.73
CA VAL A 98 3.41 4.82 8.87
C VAL A 98 3.34 5.23 7.40
N ASP A 99 2.44 6.14 7.00
CA ASP A 99 2.36 6.68 5.64
C ASP A 99 3.66 7.37 5.23
N ALA A 100 4.24 8.17 6.11
CA ALA A 100 5.53 8.83 5.85
C ALA A 100 6.69 7.82 5.70
N LEU A 101 6.70 6.73 6.48
CA LEU A 101 7.69 5.65 6.34
C LEU A 101 7.54 4.92 5.01
N LEU A 102 6.33 4.55 4.61
CA LEU A 102 6.04 3.91 3.33
C LEU A 102 6.43 4.79 2.14
N THR A 103 6.16 6.10 2.24
CA THR A 103 6.54 7.07 1.20
C THR A 103 8.07 7.17 1.08
N LYS A 104 8.80 7.20 2.20
CA LYS A 104 10.26 7.19 2.20
C LYS A 104 10.83 5.90 1.62
N LEU A 105 10.27 4.75 1.96
CA LEU A 105 10.68 3.46 1.41
C LEU A 105 10.46 3.38 -0.10
N SER A 106 9.34 3.90 -0.58
CA SER A 106 9.08 4.00 -2.03
C SER A 106 10.02 4.98 -2.73
N SER A 107 10.57 5.96 -2.01
CA SER A 107 11.53 6.93 -2.54
C SER A 107 13.01 6.48 -2.46
N THR A 108 13.35 5.57 -1.52
CA THR A 108 14.71 5.01 -1.35
C THR A 108 14.90 3.67 -2.05
N GLY A 109 13.84 2.93 -2.27
CA GLY A 109 13.84 1.77 -3.18
C GLY A 109 13.97 2.29 -4.61
N ARG A 110 15.07 1.92 -5.31
CA ARG A 110 15.29 2.21 -6.72
C ARG A 110 13.96 2.37 -7.43
N LYS A 111 13.75 3.54 -8.01
CA LYS A 111 12.69 3.80 -9.00
C LYS A 111 12.82 2.78 -10.13
N HIS A 112 12.31 1.57 -9.95
CA HIS A 112 11.84 0.81 -11.08
C HIS A 112 10.50 1.45 -11.45
N PRO A 113 10.44 2.05 -12.59
CA PRO A 113 9.32 2.86 -12.99
C PRO A 113 8.15 2.00 -13.46
N THR A 114 7.45 1.32 -12.54
CA THR A 114 6.08 0.86 -12.81
C THR A 114 5.12 2.02 -13.07
N PHE A 115 5.54 3.23 -12.73
CA PHE A 115 4.86 4.48 -13.09
C PHE A 115 4.97 4.81 -14.59
N ILE A 116 6.01 4.33 -15.26
CA ILE A 116 6.33 4.65 -16.65
C ILE A 116 5.29 4.13 -17.65
N VAL A 117 4.65 2.99 -17.41
CA VAL A 117 3.75 2.43 -18.44
C VAL A 117 2.44 3.21 -18.57
N LYS A 118 1.88 3.76 -17.48
CA LYS A 118 0.70 4.64 -17.56
C LYS A 118 1.07 6.03 -18.07
N ASP A 119 2.19 6.58 -17.60
CA ASP A 119 2.65 7.92 -18.01
C ASP A 119 3.16 7.94 -19.46
N VAL A 120 3.85 6.87 -19.92
CA VAL A 120 4.27 6.77 -21.31
C VAL A 120 3.06 6.74 -22.26
N ARG A 121 1.98 6.02 -21.94
CA ARG A 121 0.76 6.03 -22.76
C ARG A 121 0.11 7.41 -22.79
N LEU A 122 0.02 8.08 -21.65
CA LEU A 122 -0.51 9.46 -21.58
C LEU A 122 0.38 10.42 -22.36
N PHE A 123 1.70 10.29 -22.22
CA PHE A 123 2.66 11.12 -22.95
C PHE A 123 2.56 10.88 -24.45
N LEU A 124 2.51 9.64 -24.92
CA LEU A 124 2.33 9.29 -26.33
C LEU A 124 1.01 9.84 -26.89
N ASN A 125 -0.08 9.72 -26.15
CA ASN A 125 -1.37 10.30 -26.53
C ASN A 125 -1.32 11.82 -26.65
N THR A 126 -0.57 12.50 -25.76
CA THR A 126 -0.39 13.95 -25.80
C THR A 126 0.39 14.35 -27.07
N ILE A 127 1.45 13.64 -27.42
CA ILE A 127 2.22 13.85 -28.65
C ILE A 127 1.32 13.69 -29.88
N THR A 128 0.55 12.60 -29.94
CA THR A 128 -0.36 12.34 -31.07
C THR A 128 -1.38 13.48 -31.23
N ARG A 129 -2.02 13.90 -30.13
CA ARG A 129 -2.96 15.05 -30.15
C ARG A 129 -2.30 16.34 -30.60
N SER A 130 -1.08 16.61 -30.15
CA SER A 130 -0.35 17.83 -30.55
C SER A 130 0.00 17.82 -32.04
N LEU A 131 0.36 16.66 -32.59
CA LEU A 131 0.63 16.49 -34.03
C LEU A 131 -0.66 16.64 -34.86
N ASP A 132 -1.76 16.09 -34.40
CA ASP A 132 -3.06 16.23 -35.07
C ASP A 132 -3.52 17.71 -35.09
N LEU A 133 -3.27 18.44 -34.01
CA LEU A 133 -3.53 19.88 -33.94
C LEU A 133 -2.66 20.66 -34.95
N MET A 134 -1.36 20.31 -35.10
CA MET A 134 -0.47 20.90 -36.09
C MET A 134 -0.94 20.62 -37.53
N ARG A 135 -1.38 19.39 -37.79
CA ARG A 135 -1.92 18.99 -39.11
C ARG A 135 -3.20 19.80 -39.44
N SER A 136 -4.10 19.96 -38.45
CA SER A 136 -5.30 20.76 -38.64
C SER A 136 -4.99 22.23 -38.84
N ALA A 137 -3.85 22.74 -38.38
CA ALA A 137 -3.34 24.07 -38.61
C ALA A 137 -2.53 24.24 -39.93
N GLY A 138 -2.51 23.18 -40.77
CA GLY A 138 -1.85 23.23 -42.08
C GLY A 138 -0.36 22.87 -42.05
N VAL A 139 0.18 22.36 -40.98
CA VAL A 139 1.57 21.88 -40.83
C VAL A 139 1.61 20.39 -41.11
N ASP A 140 2.32 19.94 -42.14
CA ASP A 140 2.46 18.48 -42.42
C ASP A 140 3.44 17.79 -41.44
N ALA A 141 3.00 17.67 -40.18
CA ALA A 141 3.77 16.99 -39.15
C ALA A 141 3.58 15.48 -39.25
N GLN A 142 4.67 14.74 -39.34
CA GLN A 142 4.67 13.28 -39.43
C GLN A 142 5.33 12.67 -38.21
N CYS A 143 4.78 11.54 -37.73
CA CYS A 143 5.34 10.77 -36.62
C CYS A 143 5.42 9.30 -37.03
N ARG A 144 6.59 8.72 -36.87
CA ARG A 144 6.83 7.29 -37.03
C ARG A 144 7.18 6.71 -35.65
N ARG A 145 6.46 5.69 -35.27
CA ARG A 145 6.70 4.95 -34.03
C ARG A 145 7.27 3.57 -34.35
N GLN A 146 8.30 3.19 -33.58
CA GLN A 146 8.90 1.85 -33.60
C GLN A 146 8.98 1.36 -32.17
N ASP A 147 8.36 0.22 -31.88
CA ASP A 147 8.39 -0.42 -30.57
C ASP A 147 9.35 -1.60 -30.64
N THR A 148 10.31 -1.64 -29.72
CA THR A 148 11.19 -2.79 -29.45
C THR A 148 10.86 -3.37 -28.08
N GLU A 149 11.49 -4.46 -27.68
CA GLU A 149 11.26 -5.07 -26.37
C GLU A 149 11.67 -4.14 -25.21
N ASP A 150 12.70 -3.31 -25.44
CA ASP A 150 13.30 -2.48 -24.39
C ASP A 150 12.97 -0.98 -24.51
N GLU A 151 12.53 -0.50 -25.70
CA GLU A 151 12.34 0.93 -25.94
C GLU A 151 11.23 1.24 -26.95
N ILE A 152 10.70 2.46 -26.87
CA ILE A 152 9.79 3.04 -27.85
C ILE A 152 10.51 4.19 -28.52
N LEU A 153 10.81 4.05 -29.81
CA LEU A 153 11.42 5.10 -30.61
C LEU A 153 10.35 5.90 -31.36
N LEU A 154 10.34 7.21 -31.13
CA LEU A 154 9.47 8.14 -31.85
C LEU A 154 10.32 9.07 -32.71
N THR A 155 10.09 9.06 -34.01
CA THR A 155 10.70 10.00 -34.96
C THR A 155 9.64 10.97 -35.43
N ILE A 156 9.79 12.25 -35.07
CA ILE A 156 8.85 13.33 -35.39
C ILE A 156 9.53 14.24 -36.45
N HIS A 157 8.87 14.42 -37.58
CA HIS A 157 9.29 15.33 -38.63
C HIS A 157 8.29 16.47 -38.76
N ILE A 158 8.77 17.69 -38.50
CA ILE A 158 7.97 18.93 -38.59
C ILE A 158 8.65 19.84 -39.62
N PRO A 159 8.01 20.14 -40.78
CA PRO A 159 8.58 21.06 -41.74
C PRO A 159 8.59 22.50 -41.20
N ARG A 160 9.68 23.22 -41.45
CA ARG A 160 9.83 24.62 -40.95
C ARG A 160 8.97 25.64 -41.71
N ARG A 161 8.40 25.25 -42.86
CA ARG A 161 7.49 26.11 -43.65
C ARG A 161 6.17 25.37 -43.81
N ALA A 162 5.07 25.99 -43.51
CA ALA A 162 3.77 25.52 -43.96
C ALA A 162 3.69 25.74 -45.49
N ASN A 163 3.19 24.75 -46.19
CA ASN A 163 2.89 24.86 -47.63
C ASN A 163 1.67 25.77 -47.79
#